data_7e54207e227a0204278e06a2a6416921
#
_entry.id   7e54207e227a0204278e06a2a6416921
#
_cell.length_a   1.000
_cell.length_b   1.000
_cell.length_c   1.000
_cell.angle_alpha   90.00
_cell.angle_beta   90.00
_cell.angle_gamma   90.00
#
_symmetry.space_group_name_H-M   'P 1'
#
loop_
_entity.id
_entity.type
_entity.pdbx_description
1 polymer ?
#
loop_
_entity_poly.entity_id
_entity_poly.type
_entity_poly.pdbx_seq_one_letter_code
_entity_poly.pdbx_strand_id
1 'polypeptide(L)' 'ANFLRIHRSFIVALDKIRSYTATHLSIDGTELPIGRLYSHQIAKALKVNL' A
#
# COMPACT_ATOMS: atom_id res chain seq x y z
N ALA A 1 -0.26 13.76 8.76
CA ALA A 1 0.02 12.78 7.70
C ALA A 1 -0.70 11.48 7.98
N ASN A 2 -1.17 10.84 6.95
CA ASN A 2 -1.87 9.57 7.06
C ASN A 2 -0.94 8.42 6.73
N PHE A 3 -1.05 7.36 7.51
CA PHE A 3 -0.24 6.17 7.32
C PHE A 3 -1.16 4.99 7.04
N LEU A 4 -0.64 4.03 6.29
CA LEU A 4 -1.39 2.85 5.92
C LEU A 4 -0.52 1.62 6.12
N ARG A 5 -1.05 0.64 6.84
CA ARG A 5 -0.35 -0.63 6.99
C ARG A 5 -0.62 -1.48 5.75
N ILE A 6 0.43 -1.84 5.05
CA ILE A 6 0.33 -2.63 3.82
C ILE A 6 0.84 -4.05 4.02
N HIS A 7 1.50 -4.30 5.14
CA HIS A 7 2.09 -5.59 5.44
C HIS A 7 2.29 -5.63 6.95
N ARG A 8 2.32 -6.80 7.54
CA ARG A 8 2.54 -6.89 8.98
C ARG A 8 3.85 -6.26 9.42
N SER A 9 4.79 -6.13 8.50
CA SER A 9 6.10 -5.54 8.77
C SER A 9 6.27 -4.14 8.19
N PHE A 10 5.29 -3.62 7.44
CA PHE A 10 5.46 -2.35 6.77
C PHE A 10 4.25 -1.43 6.95
N ILE A 11 4.55 -0.18 7.25
CA ILE A 11 3.55 0.89 7.31
C ILE A 11 4.11 2.02 6.44
N VAL A 12 3.28 2.57 5.56
CA VAL A 12 3.72 3.62 4.64
C VAL A 12 2.87 4.87 4.79
N ALA A 13 3.45 6.00 4.42
CA ALA A 13 2.70 7.25 4.35
C ALA A 13 1.93 7.30 3.04
N LEU A 14 0.65 7.61 3.10
CA LEU A 14 -0.21 7.61 1.91
C LEU A 14 0.29 8.56 0.84
N ASP A 15 0.81 9.71 1.24
CA ASP A 15 1.28 10.71 0.28
C ASP A 15 2.61 10.36 -0.37
N LYS A 16 3.24 9.27 0.05
CA LYS A 16 4.49 8.81 -0.54
C LYS A 16 4.29 7.71 -1.57
N ILE A 17 3.06 7.22 -1.72
CA ILE A 17 2.79 6.12 -2.64
C ILE A 17 2.82 6.64 -4.08
N ARG A 18 3.67 6.01 -4.91
CA ARG A 18 3.83 6.37 -6.32
C ARG A 18 2.91 5.53 -7.21
N SER A 19 2.89 4.25 -6.97
CA SER A 19 2.03 3.35 -7.73
C SER A 19 1.83 2.08 -6.91
N TYR A 20 0.91 1.25 -7.36
CA TYR A 20 0.63 0.01 -6.64
C TYR A 20 -0.02 -1.01 -7.58
N THR A 21 0.15 -2.27 -7.23
CA THR A 21 -0.51 -3.39 -7.89
C THR A 21 -1.22 -4.20 -6.83
N ALA A 22 -1.81 -5.32 -7.23
CA ALA A 22 -2.50 -6.20 -6.28
C ALA A 22 -1.55 -6.82 -5.26
N THR A 23 -0.25 -6.90 -5.57
CA THR A 23 0.72 -7.59 -4.72
C THR A 23 1.83 -6.72 -4.20
N HIS A 24 2.07 -5.56 -4.80
CA HIS A 24 3.18 -4.69 -4.42
C HIS A 24 2.79 -3.24 -4.49
N LEU A 25 3.54 -2.42 -3.78
CA LEU A 25 3.32 -0.98 -3.71
C LEU A 25 4.67 -0.30 -3.86
N SER A 26 4.72 0.72 -4.71
CA SER A 26 5.96 1.44 -5.01
C SER A 26 5.99 2.77 -4.27
N ILE A 27 7.08 3.01 -3.56
CA ILE A 27 7.29 4.23 -2.81
C ILE A 27 8.67 4.75 -3.15
N ASP A 28 8.73 5.90 -3.82
CA ASP A 28 9.98 6.64 -4.02
C ASP A 28 11.15 5.74 -4.46
N GLY A 29 10.91 4.91 -5.46
CA GLY A 29 11.95 4.04 -6.01
C GLY A 29 12.10 2.71 -5.29
N THR A 30 11.33 2.48 -4.24
CA THR A 30 11.37 1.22 -3.50
C THR A 30 10.04 0.50 -3.64
N GLU A 31 10.08 -0.78 -3.91
CA GLU A 31 8.88 -1.59 -4.03
C GLU A 31 8.73 -2.46 -2.79
N LEU A 32 7.56 -2.41 -2.18
CA LEU A 32 7.26 -3.15 -0.96
C LEU A 32 6.13 -4.13 -1.21
N PRO A 33 6.18 -5.32 -0.59
CA PRO A 33 5.11 -6.29 -0.76
C PRO A 33 3.86 -5.87 -0.01
N ILE A 34 2.71 -6.20 -0.58
CA ILE A 34 1.42 -5.98 0.08
C ILE A 34 0.96 -7.31 0.65
N GLY A 35 0.71 -7.36 1.95
CA GLY A 35 0.21 -8.56 2.59
C GLY A 35 -1.20 -8.86 2.12
N ARG A 36 -1.50 -10.15 1.90
CA ARG A 36 -2.82 -10.56 1.41
C ARG A 36 -3.95 -10.06 2.32
N LEU A 37 -3.72 -10.08 3.61
CA LEU A 37 -4.74 -9.65 4.57
C LEU A 37 -4.98 -8.16 4.56
N TYR A 38 -4.05 -7.40 3.98
CA TYR A 38 -4.12 -5.95 3.97
C TYR A 38 -4.55 -5.38 2.62
N SER A 39 -4.59 -6.20 1.58
CA SER A 39 -4.88 -5.70 0.23
C SER A 39 -6.25 -5.06 0.14
N HIS A 40 -7.23 -5.62 0.82
CA HIS A 40 -8.59 -5.08 0.81
C HIS A 40 -8.64 -3.68 1.44
N GLN A 41 -7.95 -3.51 2.55
CA GLN A 41 -7.89 -2.21 3.23
C GLN A 41 -7.17 -1.18 2.37
N ILE A 42 -6.15 -1.61 1.65
CA ILE A 42 -5.39 -0.73 0.78
C ILE A 42 -6.27 -0.24 -0.36
N ALA A 43 -6.98 -1.14 -1.01
CA ALA A 43 -7.89 -0.77 -2.09
C ALA A 43 -8.94 0.23 -1.60
N LYS A 44 -9.46 -0.01 -0.41
CA LYS A 44 -10.47 0.85 0.17
C LYS A 44 -9.90 2.22 0.52
N ALA A 45 -8.70 2.25 1.08
CA ALA A 45 -8.04 3.50 1.46
C ALA A 45 -7.68 4.34 0.25
N LEU A 46 -7.29 3.69 -0.85
CA LEU A 46 -6.90 4.38 -2.08
C LEU A 46 -8.07 4.57 -3.04
N LYS A 47 -9.24 4.06 -2.68
CA LYS A 47 -10.48 4.20 -3.45
C LYS A 47 -10.31 3.63 -4.86
N VAL A 48 -9.78 2.43 -4.94
CA VAL A 48 -9.57 1.76 -6.21
C VAL A 48 -10.21 0.37 -6.19
N ASN A 49 -10.50 -0.13 -7.38
CA ASN A 49 -11.00 -1.49 -7.54
C ASN A 49 -9.84 -2.40 -7.91
N LEU A 50 -9.46 -3.22 -6.98
CA LEU A 50 -8.39 -4.19 -7.21
C LEU A 50 -8.98 -5.59 -7.41
#